data_564ceb0a1e5a57f7e66c50d7e7be3358
#
_entry.id   564ceb0a1e5a57f7e66c50d7e7be3358
#
_cell.length_a   1.000
_cell.length_b   1.000
_cell.length_c   1.000
_cell.angle_alpha   90.00
_cell.angle_beta   90.00
_cell.angle_gamma   90.00
#
_symmetry.space_group_name_H-M   'P 1'
#
loop_
_entity.id
_entity.type
_entity.pdbx_description
1 polymer ?
#
loop_
_entity_poly.entity_id
_entity_poly.type
_entity_poly.pdbx_seq_one_letter_code
_entity_poly.pdbx_strand_id
1 'polypeptide(L)' 'MGEVIALPLAGTTALPDVRGEHRALQVSWHERDDVFVVSIWRAGTCSATVRLAPGDAAELIGALADGLARRG' A
#
# COMPACT_ATOMS: atom_id res chain seq x y z
N MET A 1 -16.45 5.02 -1.76
CA MET A 1 -16.03 5.33 -1.72
C MET A 1 -15.15 5.67 -1.47
N GLY A 2 -14.74 5.62 -1.52
CA GLY A 2 -13.76 5.69 -1.30
C GLY A 2 -13.26 6.66 -1.05
N GLU A 3 -13.29 7.07 -1.16
CA GLU A 3 -12.74 7.77 -0.83
C GLU A 3 -12.10 8.16 -0.09
N VAL A 4 -12.14 8.12 0.10
CA VAL A 4 -11.52 8.13 1.10
C VAL A 4 -10.35 8.66 1.15
N ILE A 5 -9.63 8.40 0.42
CA ILE A 5 -8.38 8.67 0.45
C ILE A 5 -8.17 9.86 -0.22
N ALA A 6 -7.51 10.68 0.33
CA ALA A 6 -7.14 11.89 -0.23
C ALA A 6 -6.59 11.68 -1.54
N LEU A 7 -6.44 12.64 -2.30
CA LEU A 7 -5.93 12.56 -3.61
C LEU A 7 -4.65 11.86 -3.64
N PRO A 8 -4.54 10.84 -4.40
CA PRO A 8 -3.24 10.19 -4.54
C PRO A 8 -2.34 11.11 -5.32
N LEU A 9 -1.15 11.30 -4.80
CA LEU A 9 -0.12 11.98 -5.53
C LEU A 9 0.45 11.01 -6.55
N ALA A 10 1.14 11.54 -7.54
CA ALA A 10 1.85 10.69 -8.49
C ALA A 10 2.72 9.71 -7.72
N GLY A 11 2.65 8.44 -8.09
CA GLY A 11 3.40 7.41 -7.41
C GLY A 11 2.75 6.85 -6.17
N THR A 12 1.51 7.20 -5.91
CA THR A 12 0.78 6.69 -4.74
C THR A 12 -0.41 5.85 -5.19
N THR A 13 -0.56 4.70 -4.56
CA THR A 13 -1.69 3.80 -4.81
C THR A 13 -2.38 3.51 -3.48
N ALA A 14 -3.69 3.55 -3.48
CA ALA A 14 -4.47 3.26 -2.27
C ALA A 14 -5.42 2.12 -2.55
N LEU A 15 -5.48 1.16 -1.62
CA LEU A 15 -6.32 -0.03 -1.75
C LEU A 15 -7.13 -0.21 -0.49
N PRO A 16 -8.43 -0.51 -0.61
CA PRO A 16 -9.26 -0.67 0.58
C PRO A 16 -9.05 -2.03 1.23
N ASP A 17 -9.26 -2.08 2.54
CA ASP A 17 -9.30 -3.33 3.27
C ASP A 17 -10.60 -4.05 2.90
N VAL A 18 -10.54 -5.37 2.69
CA VAL A 18 -11.74 -6.11 2.30
C VAL A 18 -12.82 -6.08 3.39
N ARG A 19 -12.44 -5.85 4.64
CA ARG A 19 -13.41 -5.75 5.72
C ARG A 19 -14.11 -4.39 5.73
N GLY A 20 -13.61 -3.42 4.97
CA GLY A 20 -14.12 -2.08 5.00
C GLY A 20 -13.63 -1.37 6.24
N GLU A 21 -14.57 -0.89 7.06
CA GLU A 21 -14.24 -0.23 8.32
C GLU A 21 -13.35 0.99 8.14
N HIS A 22 -13.45 1.62 6.98
CA HIS A 22 -12.65 2.81 6.66
C HIS A 22 -11.15 2.57 6.76
N ARG A 23 -10.71 1.33 6.48
CA ARG A 23 -9.30 0.99 6.47
C ARG A 23 -8.79 0.90 5.05
N ALA A 24 -7.55 1.30 4.86
CA ALA A 24 -6.92 1.27 3.56
C ALA A 24 -5.42 1.13 3.70
N LEU A 25 -4.82 0.56 2.68
CA LEU A 25 -3.37 0.52 2.55
C LEU A 25 -2.98 1.53 1.49
N GLN A 26 -1.94 2.30 1.76
CA GLN A 26 -1.36 3.17 0.74
C GLN A 26 0.07 2.77 0.50
N VAL A 27 0.47 2.79 -0.76
CA VAL A 27 1.85 2.54 -1.14
C VAL A 27 2.30 3.75 -1.94
N SER A 28 3.39 4.38 -1.53
CA SER A 28 3.93 5.51 -2.25
C SER A 28 5.43 5.31 -2.48
N TRP A 29 5.88 5.78 -3.64
CA TRP A 29 7.27 5.71 -4.01
C TRP A 29 7.92 7.05 -3.71
N HIS A 30 8.99 7.02 -2.93
CA HIS A 30 9.75 8.21 -2.57
C HIS A 30 11.09 8.16 -3.28
N GLU A 31 11.12 8.73 -4.45
CA GLU A 31 12.28 8.64 -5.33
C GLU A 31 13.54 9.18 -4.69
N ARG A 32 13.42 10.28 -3.98
CA ARG A 32 14.57 10.92 -3.38
C ARG A 32 15.27 10.03 -2.37
N ASP A 33 14.49 9.25 -1.62
CA ASP A 33 15.03 8.39 -0.59
C ASP A 33 15.19 6.94 -1.04
N ASP A 34 14.77 6.65 -2.28
CA ASP A 34 14.86 5.31 -2.86
C ASP A 34 14.15 4.28 -1.99
N VAL A 35 12.96 4.61 -1.52
CA VAL A 35 12.16 3.71 -0.71
C VAL A 35 10.71 3.77 -1.10
N PHE A 36 10.00 2.66 -0.85
CA PHE A 36 8.54 2.63 -0.88
C PHE A 36 8.04 2.78 0.54
N VAL A 37 7.01 3.59 0.72
CA VAL A 37 6.36 3.71 2.02
C VAL A 37 5.01 3.04 1.92
N VAL A 38 4.82 2.02 2.77
CA VAL A 38 3.54 1.32 2.88
C VAL A 38 2.90 1.81 4.16
N SER A 39 1.70 2.33 4.09
CA SER A 39 1.04 2.88 5.27
C SER A 39 -0.35 2.32 5.41
N ILE A 40 -0.77 2.19 6.66
CA ILE A 40 -2.10 1.70 7.02
C ILE A 40 -2.89 2.88 7.52
N TRP A 41 -4.06 3.08 6.93
CA TRP A 41 -4.92 4.22 7.26
C TRP A 41 -6.23 3.69 7.81
N ARG A 42 -6.77 4.41 8.78
CA ARG A 42 -8.08 4.10 9.32
C ARG A 42 -8.81 5.40 9.57
N ALA A 43 -9.96 5.55 8.93
CA ALA A 43 -10.81 6.74 9.10
C ALA A 43 -10.02 8.03 8.91
N GLY A 44 -9.16 8.08 7.91
CA GLY A 44 -8.40 9.29 7.59
C GLY A 44 -7.15 9.50 8.42
N THR A 45 -6.83 8.59 9.33
CA THR A 45 -5.65 8.70 10.16
C THR A 45 -4.66 7.59 9.84
N CYS A 46 -3.41 7.95 9.67
CA CYS A 46 -2.36 6.95 9.42
C CYS A 46 -2.00 6.27 10.74
N SER A 47 -2.18 4.95 10.78
CA SER A 47 -1.92 4.18 11.98
C SER A 47 -0.50 3.66 12.06
N ALA A 48 0.10 3.35 10.92
CA ALA A 48 1.42 2.73 10.90
C ALA A 48 2.04 2.86 9.52
N THR A 49 3.36 2.84 9.47
CA THR A 49 4.08 2.87 8.20
C THR A 49 5.24 1.87 8.25
N VAL A 50 5.59 1.39 7.07
CA VAL A 50 6.77 0.56 6.88
C VAL A 50 7.48 1.10 5.65
N ARG A 51 8.78 1.22 5.72
CA ARG A 51 9.58 1.62 4.57
C ARG A 51 10.25 0.39 3.99
N LEU A 52 10.08 0.21 2.70
CA LEU A 52 10.65 -0.94 2.00
C LEU A 52 11.71 -0.48 1.03
N ALA A 53 12.87 -1.10 1.10
CA ALA A 53 13.88 -0.93 0.06
C ALA A 53 13.35 -1.55 -1.24
N PRO A 54 13.87 -1.13 -2.39
CA PRO A 54 13.38 -1.66 -3.66
C PRO A 54 13.42 -3.19 -3.75
N GLY A 55 14.44 -3.83 -3.20
CA GLY A 55 14.51 -5.30 -3.20
C GLY A 55 13.41 -5.94 -2.39
N ASP A 56 13.06 -5.36 -1.26
CA ASP A 56 11.98 -5.89 -0.43
C ASP A 56 10.63 -5.63 -1.07
N ALA A 57 10.49 -4.53 -1.78
CA ALA A 57 9.27 -4.28 -2.53
C ALA A 57 9.08 -5.33 -3.62
N ALA A 58 10.17 -5.73 -4.28
CA ALA A 58 10.12 -6.79 -5.29
C ALA A 58 9.71 -8.11 -4.65
N GLU A 59 10.19 -8.39 -3.44
CA GLU A 59 9.80 -9.61 -2.72
C GLU A 59 8.31 -9.59 -2.39
N LEU A 60 7.79 -8.45 -2.03
CA LEU A 60 6.36 -8.34 -1.76
C LEU A 60 5.55 -8.64 -3.02
N ILE A 61 5.99 -8.12 -4.16
CA ILE A 61 5.32 -8.40 -5.43
C ILE A 61 5.31 -9.90 -5.69
N GLY A 62 6.44 -10.56 -5.47
CA GLY A 62 6.55 -12.00 -5.68
C GLY A 62 5.61 -12.79 -4.76
N ALA A 63 5.54 -12.39 -3.49
CA ALA A 63 4.68 -13.07 -2.53
C ALA A 63 3.21 -12.95 -2.93
N LEU A 64 2.80 -11.75 -3.36
CA LEU A 64 1.42 -11.55 -3.79
C LEU A 64 1.13 -12.32 -5.06
N ALA A 65 2.06 -12.34 -6.00
CA ALA A 65 1.89 -13.05 -7.26
C ALA A 65 1.75 -14.56 -7.01
N ASP A 66 2.57 -15.09 -6.10
CA ASP A 66 2.48 -16.52 -5.76
C ASP A 66 1.11 -16.87 -5.18
N GLY A 67 0.61 -16.03 -4.30
CA GLY A 67 -0.70 -16.25 -3.72
C GLY A 67 -1.81 -16.21 -4.77
N LEU A 68 -1.73 -15.23 -5.67
CA LEU A 68 -2.71 -15.11 -6.73
C LEU A 68 -2.68 -16.34 -7.66
N ALA A 69 -1.50 -16.85 -7.95
CA ALA A 69 -1.37 -18.02 -8.81
C ALA A 69 -2.00 -19.26 -8.17
N ARG A 70 -1.91 -19.38 -6.86
CA ARG A 70 -2.44 -20.56 -6.19
C ARG A 70 -3.95 -20.54 -5.99
N ARG A 71 -4.54 -19.39 -6.00
CA ARG A 71 -5.96 -19.31 -5.70
C ARG A 71 -6.83 -19.79 -6.86
N GLY A 72 -6.20 -19.83 -8.02
CA GLY A 72 -6.93 -20.17 -9.21
C GLY A 72 -7.25 -21.56 -9.39
#